data_fdd6a3613a8e84cf5d232930a86c3209
#
_entry.id   fdd6a3613a8e84cf5d232930a86c3209
#
_cell.length_a   1.000
_cell.length_b   1.000
_cell.length_c   1.000
_cell.angle_alpha   90.00
_cell.angle_beta   90.00
_cell.angle_gamma   90.00
#
_symmetry.space_group_name_H-M   'P 1'
#
loop_
_entity.id
_entity.type
_entity.pdbx_description
1 polymer ?
#
loop_
_entity_poly.entity_id
_entity_poly.type
_entity_poly.pdbx_seq_one_letter_code
_entity_poly.pdbx_strand_id
1 'polypeptide(L)'
;AKAHELAGGPFNLGSPKQLQQILFEQQELPVIRKTPKGQPSTAEDVLVELANDYELPAVIIDYRSVSKLKSTYTDKLPLQINERTGRIHTSYHQAVAATGRLSSTDPNLQNIPIRTEEGRRIRQAFVAPKGHILLAADYSQIELRIMAHLSADKGLVEAFEHEQDVHRATAAEVFGATLEDVTPDQRRSAKAINFGLMYGMSAFGLAKQLGIS
;
A
#
# COMPACT_ATOMS: atom_id res chain seq x y z
N ALA A 1 -24.46 8.25 -1.26
CA ALA A 1 -25.43 8.82 -0.34
C ALA A 1 -24.73 9.48 0.85
N LYS A 2 -24.06 8.72 1.75
CA LYS A 2 -23.47 9.21 3.00
C LYS A 2 -22.49 10.41 2.82
N ALA A 3 -21.62 10.39 1.82
CA ALA A 3 -20.70 11.50 1.56
C ALA A 3 -21.45 12.81 1.20
N HIS A 4 -22.55 12.71 0.46
CA HIS A 4 -23.36 13.88 0.11
C HIS A 4 -24.14 14.43 1.30
N GLU A 5 -24.59 13.55 2.18
CA GLU A 5 -25.24 13.92 3.44
C GLU A 5 -24.27 14.68 4.36
N LEU A 6 -23.08 14.14 4.57
CA LEU A 6 -22.03 14.76 5.38
C LEU A 6 -21.52 16.08 4.80
N ALA A 7 -21.57 16.24 3.47
CA ALA A 7 -21.17 17.46 2.79
C ALA A 7 -22.27 18.51 2.68
N GLY A 8 -23.50 18.20 3.12
CA GLY A 8 -24.65 19.11 3.00
C GLY A 8 -25.23 19.23 1.59
N GLY A 9 -24.83 18.38 0.62
CA GLY A 9 -25.35 18.41 -0.73
C GLY A 9 -24.57 17.52 -1.71
N PRO A 10 -25.08 17.37 -2.95
CA PRO A 10 -24.45 16.54 -3.97
C PRO A 10 -23.18 17.19 -4.52
N PHE A 11 -22.15 16.41 -4.70
CA PHE A 11 -20.89 16.80 -5.33
C PHE A 11 -20.20 15.62 -6.01
N ASN A 12 -19.19 15.87 -6.83
CA ASN A 12 -18.39 14.84 -7.47
C ASN A 12 -17.21 14.43 -6.57
N LEU A 13 -17.32 13.26 -5.93
CA LEU A 13 -16.27 12.68 -5.08
C LEU A 13 -14.96 12.41 -5.84
N GLY A 14 -15.01 12.29 -7.17
CA GLY A 14 -13.83 12.13 -8.02
C GLY A 14 -13.15 13.45 -8.39
N SER A 15 -13.72 14.62 -8.02
CA SER A 15 -13.17 15.93 -8.35
C SER A 15 -12.32 16.50 -7.21
N PRO A 16 -10.98 16.58 -7.36
CA PRO A 16 -10.13 17.19 -6.34
C PRO A 16 -10.52 18.63 -5.98
N LYS A 17 -10.98 19.40 -6.98
CA LYS A 17 -11.41 20.79 -6.79
C LYS A 17 -12.66 20.89 -5.90
N GLN A 18 -13.66 20.04 -6.14
CA GLN A 18 -14.86 20.05 -5.31
C GLN A 18 -14.58 19.52 -3.90
N LEU A 19 -13.70 18.53 -3.78
CA LEU A 19 -13.25 18.06 -2.47
C LEU A 19 -12.52 19.15 -1.68
N GLN A 20 -11.65 19.95 -2.32
CA GLN A 20 -10.99 21.08 -1.69
C GLN A 20 -12.01 22.09 -1.16
N GLN A 21 -12.98 22.45 -1.98
CA GLN A 21 -14.01 23.40 -1.58
C GLN A 21 -14.83 22.89 -0.38
N ILE A 22 -15.25 21.65 -0.41
CA ILE A 22 -16.06 21.06 0.68
C ILE A 22 -15.26 20.90 1.96
N LEU A 23 -14.08 20.27 1.87
CA LEU A 23 -13.31 19.95 3.07
C LEU A 23 -12.70 21.20 3.73
N PHE A 24 -12.14 22.12 2.94
CA PHE A 24 -11.32 23.20 3.47
C PHE A 24 -12.01 24.58 3.45
N GLU A 25 -13.02 24.81 2.60
CA GLU A 25 -13.74 26.09 2.55
C GLU A 25 -15.11 26.01 3.24
N GLN A 26 -15.87 24.90 3.09
CA GLN A 26 -17.20 24.77 3.70
C GLN A 26 -17.15 24.15 5.10
N GLN A 27 -16.35 23.08 5.28
CA GLN A 27 -16.21 22.41 6.57
C GLN A 27 -15.02 22.91 7.39
N GLU A 28 -14.19 23.80 6.81
CA GLU A 28 -13.06 24.45 7.48
C GLU A 28 -12.07 23.47 8.14
N LEU A 29 -11.88 22.25 7.54
CA LEU A 29 -10.94 21.30 8.06
C LEU A 29 -9.49 21.84 7.99
N PRO A 30 -8.60 21.42 8.90
CA PRO A 30 -7.21 21.89 8.89
C PRO A 30 -6.48 21.50 7.62
N VAL A 31 -5.71 22.44 7.04
CA VAL A 31 -4.89 22.19 5.85
C VAL A 31 -3.56 21.57 6.28
N ILE A 32 -3.47 20.24 6.27
CA ILE A 32 -2.28 19.47 6.66
C ILE A 32 -1.13 19.69 5.69
N ARG A 33 -1.43 19.68 4.38
CA ARG A 33 -0.42 19.87 3.32
C ARG A 33 -1.00 20.61 2.11
N LYS A 34 -0.14 21.36 1.43
CA LYS A 34 -0.48 22.02 0.15
C LYS A 34 0.18 21.31 -1.02
N THR A 35 -0.44 21.40 -2.17
CA THR A 35 0.12 20.97 -3.46
C THR A 35 1.24 21.93 -3.89
N PRO A 36 2.10 21.56 -4.87
CA PRO A 36 3.09 22.49 -5.44
C PRO A 36 2.50 23.79 -5.99
N LYS A 37 1.21 23.81 -6.31
CA LYS A 37 0.48 25.00 -6.76
C LYS A 37 -0.15 25.81 -5.63
N GLY A 38 0.16 25.47 -4.36
CA GLY A 38 -0.33 26.19 -3.18
C GLY A 38 -1.75 25.83 -2.73
N GLN A 39 -2.46 24.95 -3.42
CA GLN A 39 -3.81 24.52 -3.05
C GLN A 39 -3.77 23.47 -1.93
N PRO A 40 -4.79 23.39 -1.03
CA PRO A 40 -4.91 22.31 -0.07
C PRO A 40 -4.85 20.93 -0.76
N SER A 41 -4.07 20.01 -0.23
CA SER A 41 -3.94 18.67 -0.77
C SER A 41 -5.11 17.79 -0.32
N THR A 42 -5.70 17.04 -1.26
CA THR A 42 -6.66 15.96 -0.98
C THR A 42 -6.06 14.60 -1.29
N ALA A 43 -4.74 14.46 -1.21
CA ALA A 43 -4.05 13.18 -1.41
C ALA A 43 -4.43 12.18 -0.30
N GLU A 44 -4.22 10.90 -0.58
CA GLU A 44 -4.68 9.82 0.30
C GLU A 44 -4.10 9.93 1.71
N ASP A 45 -2.81 10.23 1.85
CA ASP A 45 -2.13 10.41 3.12
C ASP A 45 -2.71 11.57 3.96
N VAL A 46 -3.10 12.67 3.31
CA VAL A 46 -3.78 13.79 3.95
C VAL A 46 -5.19 13.40 4.42
N LEU A 47 -5.94 12.68 3.57
CA LEU A 47 -7.28 12.22 3.95
C LEU A 47 -7.23 11.19 5.08
N VAL A 48 -6.22 10.31 5.11
CA VAL A 48 -6.03 9.35 6.21
C VAL A 48 -5.78 10.07 7.53
N GLU A 49 -4.96 11.12 7.54
CA GLU A 49 -4.71 11.92 8.73
C GLU A 49 -5.99 12.64 9.20
N LEU A 50 -6.74 13.24 8.27
CA LEU A 50 -8.04 13.89 8.58
C LEU A 50 -9.12 12.90 9.04
N ALA A 51 -9.08 11.66 8.57
CA ALA A 51 -10.07 10.64 8.92
C ALA A 51 -10.00 10.20 10.39
N ASN A 52 -8.93 10.53 11.12
CA ASN A 52 -8.85 10.28 12.56
C ASN A 52 -9.87 11.12 13.35
N ASP A 53 -10.18 12.34 12.87
CA ASP A 53 -11.01 13.31 13.57
C ASP A 53 -12.33 13.62 12.83
N TYR A 54 -12.40 13.33 11.52
CA TYR A 54 -13.51 13.72 10.66
C TYR A 54 -14.06 12.55 9.83
N GLU A 55 -15.38 12.40 9.80
CA GLU A 55 -16.04 11.26 9.13
C GLU A 55 -16.03 11.37 7.60
N LEU A 56 -16.18 12.57 7.03
CA LEU A 56 -16.23 12.74 5.57
C LEU A 56 -14.94 12.30 4.86
N PRO A 57 -13.71 12.61 5.33
CA PRO A 57 -12.48 12.05 4.78
C PRO A 57 -12.45 10.52 4.75
N ALA A 58 -12.89 9.84 5.81
CA ALA A 58 -12.97 8.37 5.84
C ALA A 58 -13.88 7.82 4.73
N VAL A 59 -15.07 8.39 4.57
CA VAL A 59 -16.02 8.00 3.51
C VAL A 59 -15.45 8.27 2.11
N ILE A 60 -14.66 9.33 1.93
CA ILE A 60 -14.01 9.62 0.65
C ILE A 60 -12.92 8.58 0.34
N ILE A 61 -12.14 8.15 1.33
CA ILE A 61 -11.14 7.08 1.18
C ILE A 61 -11.81 5.78 0.72
N ASP A 62 -12.87 5.37 1.39
CA ASP A 62 -13.65 4.17 1.04
C ASP A 62 -14.17 4.26 -0.40
N TYR A 63 -14.78 5.39 -0.75
CA TYR A 63 -15.26 5.64 -2.12
C TYR A 63 -14.13 5.53 -3.14
N ARG A 64 -12.97 6.14 -2.90
CA ARG A 64 -11.81 6.09 -3.80
C ARG A 64 -11.30 4.68 -3.99
N SER A 65 -11.23 3.90 -2.90
CA SER A 65 -10.82 2.49 -2.93
C SER A 65 -11.73 1.68 -3.85
N VAL A 66 -13.03 1.71 -3.61
CA VAL A 66 -14.02 0.97 -4.41
C VAL A 66 -14.08 1.48 -5.86
N SER A 67 -14.02 2.81 -6.06
CA SER A 67 -14.02 3.42 -7.40
C SER A 67 -12.81 3.00 -8.23
N LYS A 68 -11.62 2.90 -7.60
CA LYS A 68 -10.40 2.40 -8.24
C LYS A 68 -10.53 0.93 -8.63
N LEU A 69 -11.07 0.09 -7.75
CA LEU A 69 -11.32 -1.31 -8.05
C LEU A 69 -12.28 -1.44 -9.24
N LYS A 70 -13.38 -0.69 -9.21
CA LYS A 70 -14.36 -0.69 -10.29
C LYS A 70 -13.73 -0.25 -11.62
N SER A 71 -13.16 0.93 -11.66
CA SER A 71 -12.66 1.53 -12.92
C SER A 71 -11.48 0.76 -13.52
N THR A 72 -10.60 0.19 -12.69
CA THR A 72 -9.38 -0.47 -13.16
C THR A 72 -9.61 -1.94 -13.48
N TYR A 73 -10.31 -2.66 -12.61
CA TYR A 73 -10.42 -4.12 -12.71
C TYR A 73 -11.75 -4.59 -13.27
N THR A 74 -12.89 -4.10 -12.78
CA THR A 74 -14.18 -4.62 -13.25
C THR A 74 -14.64 -4.01 -14.57
N ASP A 75 -14.34 -2.75 -14.82
CA ASP A 75 -14.76 -2.07 -16.05
C ASP A 75 -13.74 -2.24 -17.19
N LYS A 76 -12.45 -2.00 -16.91
CA LYS A 76 -11.41 -1.96 -17.97
C LYS A 76 -10.74 -3.30 -18.25
N LEU A 77 -10.43 -4.08 -17.21
CA LEU A 77 -9.66 -5.30 -17.38
C LEU A 77 -10.33 -6.33 -18.30
N PRO A 78 -11.66 -6.59 -18.23
CA PRO A 78 -12.34 -7.50 -19.15
C PRO A 78 -12.26 -7.07 -20.61
N LEU A 79 -12.17 -5.78 -20.88
CA LEU A 79 -12.06 -5.23 -22.25
C LEU A 79 -10.69 -5.51 -22.89
N GLN A 80 -9.72 -5.97 -22.10
CA GLN A 80 -8.36 -6.30 -22.56
C GLN A 80 -8.18 -7.81 -22.82
N ILE A 81 -9.26 -8.59 -22.76
CA ILE A 81 -9.23 -9.99 -23.12
C ILE A 81 -8.97 -10.09 -24.62
N ASN A 82 -7.91 -10.78 -25.00
CA ASN A 82 -7.56 -11.05 -26.39
C ASN A 82 -8.54 -12.08 -26.96
N GLU A 83 -9.25 -11.72 -28.03
CA GLU A 83 -10.31 -12.55 -28.64
C GLU A 83 -9.81 -13.90 -29.13
N ARG A 84 -8.56 -13.97 -29.60
CA ARG A 84 -7.96 -15.22 -30.12
C ARG A 84 -7.60 -16.20 -29.03
N THR A 85 -7.13 -15.71 -27.87
CA THR A 85 -6.61 -16.56 -26.77
C THR A 85 -7.60 -16.71 -25.62
N GLY A 86 -8.61 -15.83 -25.52
CA GLY A 86 -9.52 -15.73 -24.38
C GLY A 86 -8.82 -15.28 -23.09
N ARG A 87 -7.64 -14.68 -23.18
CA ARG A 87 -6.78 -14.34 -22.05
C ARG A 87 -6.36 -12.87 -22.07
N ILE A 88 -5.95 -12.38 -20.90
CA ILE A 88 -5.31 -11.07 -20.74
C ILE A 88 -3.79 -11.29 -20.81
N HIS A 89 -3.11 -10.48 -21.63
CA HIS A 89 -1.67 -10.53 -21.81
C HIS A 89 -1.08 -9.18 -21.45
N THR A 90 -0.21 -9.15 -20.45
CA THR A 90 0.57 -7.96 -20.10
C THR A 90 1.87 -7.91 -20.86
N SER A 91 2.47 -6.72 -20.93
CA SER A 91 3.85 -6.52 -21.38
C SER A 91 4.77 -6.28 -20.17
N TYR A 92 5.84 -7.07 -20.06
CA TYR A 92 6.86 -6.89 -19.03
C TYR A 92 8.06 -6.14 -19.56
N HIS A 93 8.56 -5.17 -18.79
CA HIS A 93 9.70 -4.34 -19.12
C HIS A 93 10.79 -4.47 -18.06
N GLN A 94 12.02 -4.79 -18.47
CA GLN A 94 13.15 -5.02 -17.58
C GLN A 94 13.95 -3.74 -17.26
N ALA A 95 13.89 -2.73 -18.13
CA ALA A 95 14.75 -1.55 -18.08
C ALA A 95 14.00 -0.23 -17.78
N VAL A 96 12.84 -0.31 -17.11
CA VAL A 96 12.03 0.89 -16.80
C VAL A 96 12.21 1.34 -15.36
N ALA A 97 12.23 0.41 -14.40
CA ALA A 97 12.40 0.74 -13.00
C ALA A 97 13.89 0.94 -12.66
N ALA A 98 14.23 2.08 -12.08
CA ALA A 98 15.61 2.38 -11.64
C ALA A 98 16.15 1.37 -10.61
N THR A 99 15.27 0.66 -9.92
CA THR A 99 15.59 -0.38 -8.94
C THR A 99 15.96 -1.73 -9.56
N GLY A 100 15.88 -1.89 -10.89
CA GLY A 100 16.06 -3.17 -11.58
C GLY A 100 14.83 -4.13 -11.48
N ARG A 101 13.73 -3.70 -10.85
CA ARG A 101 12.50 -4.49 -10.81
C ARG A 101 11.81 -4.49 -12.16
N LEU A 102 11.05 -5.53 -12.46
CA LEU A 102 10.16 -5.57 -13.63
C LEU A 102 9.04 -4.53 -13.49
N SER A 103 8.65 -3.97 -14.61
CA SER A 103 7.43 -3.18 -14.76
C SER A 103 6.45 -3.93 -15.65
N SER A 104 5.16 -3.79 -15.40
CA SER A 104 4.08 -4.46 -16.13
C SER A 104 3.09 -3.40 -16.64
N THR A 105 2.78 -3.45 -17.95
CA THR A 105 1.85 -2.50 -18.59
C THR A 105 0.88 -3.19 -19.55
N ASP A 106 -0.23 -2.57 -19.80
CA ASP A 106 -1.24 -2.93 -20.80
C ASP A 106 -1.82 -4.36 -20.70
N PRO A 107 -2.33 -4.75 -19.51
CA PRO A 107 -2.53 -4.03 -18.25
C PRO A 107 -1.39 -4.21 -17.26
N ASN A 108 -1.32 -3.35 -16.24
CA ASN A 108 -0.41 -3.58 -15.12
C ASN A 108 -0.98 -4.66 -14.19
N LEU A 109 -0.46 -5.90 -14.28
CA LEU A 109 -0.86 -7.03 -13.45
C LEU A 109 -0.09 -7.13 -12.13
N GLN A 110 0.95 -6.31 -11.91
CA GLN A 110 1.69 -6.28 -10.65
C GLN A 110 0.93 -5.54 -9.53
N ASN A 111 -0.10 -4.77 -9.88
CA ASN A 111 -0.88 -3.97 -8.92
C ASN A 111 -2.24 -4.59 -8.57
N ILE A 112 -2.45 -5.89 -8.84
CA ILE A 112 -3.69 -6.57 -8.45
C ILE A 112 -3.81 -6.54 -6.93
N PRO A 113 -4.90 -5.98 -6.38
CA PRO A 113 -5.03 -5.76 -4.94
C PRO A 113 -5.12 -7.06 -4.15
N ILE A 114 -4.59 -7.06 -2.92
CA ILE A 114 -4.59 -8.24 -2.03
C ILE A 114 -4.94 -7.89 -0.57
N ARG A 115 -4.87 -6.61 -0.19
CA ARG A 115 -5.00 -6.21 1.23
C ARG A 115 -6.44 -6.25 1.73
N THR A 116 -7.40 -5.78 0.93
CA THR A 116 -8.82 -5.75 1.29
C THR A 116 -9.54 -7.02 0.81
N GLU A 117 -10.71 -7.30 1.37
CA GLU A 117 -11.54 -8.43 0.96
C GLU A 117 -12.01 -8.28 -0.48
N GLU A 118 -12.49 -7.09 -0.86
CA GLU A 118 -12.90 -6.77 -2.22
C GLU A 118 -11.74 -6.93 -3.20
N GLY A 119 -10.54 -6.48 -2.82
CA GLY A 119 -9.33 -6.66 -3.61
C GLY A 119 -8.99 -8.14 -3.81
N ARG A 120 -9.10 -8.96 -2.78
CA ARG A 120 -8.89 -10.42 -2.89
C ARG A 120 -9.91 -11.08 -3.83
N ARG A 121 -11.15 -10.60 -3.87
CA ARG A 121 -12.16 -11.09 -4.82
C ARG A 121 -11.75 -10.85 -6.28
N ILE A 122 -11.09 -9.73 -6.59
CA ILE A 122 -10.53 -9.47 -7.93
C ILE A 122 -9.53 -10.59 -8.31
N ARG A 123 -8.68 -11.02 -7.37
CA ARG A 123 -7.70 -12.10 -7.63
C ARG A 123 -8.36 -13.43 -7.96
N GLN A 124 -9.53 -13.73 -7.41
CA GLN A 124 -10.29 -14.96 -7.68
C GLN A 124 -10.78 -15.05 -9.13
N ALA A 125 -10.87 -13.94 -9.85
CA ALA A 125 -11.22 -13.93 -11.27
C ALA A 125 -10.07 -14.42 -12.18
N PHE A 126 -8.84 -14.49 -11.67
CA PHE A 126 -7.70 -15.06 -12.39
C PHE A 126 -7.64 -16.56 -12.15
N VAL A 127 -7.93 -17.33 -13.18
CA VAL A 127 -8.06 -18.78 -13.10
C VAL A 127 -7.08 -19.47 -14.06
N ALA A 128 -6.65 -20.69 -13.69
CA ALA A 128 -5.90 -21.54 -14.59
C ALA A 128 -6.84 -22.20 -15.60
N PRO A 129 -6.38 -22.48 -16.85
CA PRO A 129 -7.14 -23.28 -17.80
C PRO A 129 -7.36 -24.70 -17.28
N LYS A 130 -8.34 -25.40 -17.86
CA LYS A 130 -8.60 -26.81 -17.53
C LYS A 130 -7.32 -27.65 -17.65
N GLY A 131 -7.03 -28.45 -16.63
CA GLY A 131 -5.83 -29.27 -16.55
C GLY A 131 -4.55 -28.55 -16.14
N HIS A 132 -4.63 -27.28 -15.73
CA HIS A 132 -3.51 -26.48 -15.24
C HIS A 132 -3.81 -25.97 -13.84
N ILE A 133 -2.76 -25.56 -13.15
CA ILE A 133 -2.82 -24.88 -11.83
C ILE A 133 -2.08 -23.57 -11.90
N LEU A 134 -2.45 -22.63 -11.04
CA LEU A 134 -1.62 -21.44 -10.76
C LEU A 134 -0.57 -21.83 -9.72
N LEU A 135 0.70 -21.67 -10.08
CA LEU A 135 1.82 -21.83 -9.18
C LEU A 135 2.37 -20.44 -8.83
N ALA A 136 2.44 -20.12 -7.55
CA ALA A 136 3.09 -18.92 -7.05
C ALA A 136 4.28 -19.32 -6.19
N ALA A 137 5.46 -18.80 -6.52
CA ALA A 137 6.67 -18.96 -5.72
C ALA A 137 7.27 -17.59 -5.48
N ASP A 138 7.63 -17.29 -4.23
CA ASP A 138 8.22 -16.03 -3.83
C ASP A 138 9.43 -16.27 -2.95
N TYR A 139 10.46 -15.45 -3.12
CA TYR A 139 11.63 -15.49 -2.25
C TYR A 139 11.29 -14.92 -0.88
N SER A 140 11.46 -15.74 0.16
CA SER A 140 11.22 -15.28 1.53
C SER A 140 12.21 -14.20 1.93
N GLN A 141 11.72 -12.98 2.12
CA GLN A 141 12.45 -11.83 2.64
C GLN A 141 13.78 -11.55 1.91
N ILE A 142 13.83 -11.72 0.59
CA ILE A 142 15.09 -11.66 -0.19
C ILE A 142 15.83 -10.33 -0.02
N GLU A 143 15.11 -9.21 0.05
CA GLU A 143 15.72 -7.90 0.20
C GLU A 143 16.45 -7.76 1.55
N LEU A 144 15.89 -8.30 2.64
CA LEU A 144 16.55 -8.32 3.94
C LEU A 144 17.72 -9.31 3.99
N ARG A 145 17.64 -10.43 3.28
CA ARG A 145 18.76 -11.38 3.15
C ARG A 145 19.94 -10.75 2.40
N ILE A 146 19.66 -10.02 1.32
CA ILE A 146 20.69 -9.26 0.59
C ILE A 146 21.28 -8.18 1.49
N MET A 147 20.44 -7.46 2.25
CA MET A 147 20.90 -6.44 3.20
C MET A 147 21.79 -7.04 4.29
N ALA A 148 21.41 -8.17 4.89
CA ALA A 148 22.21 -8.89 5.87
C ALA A 148 23.60 -9.25 5.30
N HIS A 149 23.63 -9.76 4.06
CA HIS A 149 24.88 -10.12 3.38
C HIS A 149 25.76 -8.90 3.10
N LEU A 150 25.22 -7.81 2.59
CA LEU A 150 25.97 -6.61 2.22
C LEU A 150 26.43 -5.80 3.44
N SER A 151 25.60 -5.70 4.49
CA SER A 151 25.94 -4.94 5.70
C SER A 151 26.81 -5.73 6.67
N ALA A 152 26.79 -7.06 6.60
CA ALA A 152 27.35 -7.97 7.59
C ALA A 152 26.85 -7.65 9.02
N ASP A 153 25.62 -7.13 9.14
CA ASP A 153 24.99 -6.86 10.42
C ASP A 153 24.77 -8.17 11.18
N LYS A 154 25.33 -8.27 12.38
CA LYS A 154 25.35 -9.51 13.16
C LYS A 154 23.94 -9.98 13.51
N GLY A 155 23.06 -9.06 13.93
CA GLY A 155 21.69 -9.39 14.32
C GLY A 155 20.88 -9.95 13.15
N LEU A 156 21.00 -9.35 11.96
CA LEU A 156 20.34 -9.84 10.74
C LEU A 156 20.91 -11.19 10.29
N VAL A 157 22.23 -11.34 10.30
CA VAL A 157 22.90 -12.60 9.89
C VAL A 157 22.49 -13.73 10.82
N GLU A 158 22.62 -13.55 12.15
CA GLU A 158 22.24 -14.55 13.14
C GLU A 158 20.75 -14.93 13.05
N ALA A 159 19.86 -13.95 12.84
CA ALA A 159 18.44 -14.23 12.69
C ALA A 159 18.15 -15.12 11.46
N PHE A 160 18.85 -14.90 10.34
CA PHE A 160 18.68 -15.74 9.16
C PHE A 160 19.35 -17.12 9.28
N GLU A 161 20.51 -17.21 9.92
CA GLU A 161 21.19 -18.49 10.17
C GLU A 161 20.39 -19.42 11.08
N HIS A 162 19.67 -18.85 12.04
CA HIS A 162 18.81 -19.61 12.97
C HIS A 162 17.34 -19.69 12.50
N GLU A 163 17.04 -19.33 11.24
CA GLU A 163 15.68 -19.33 10.67
C GLU A 163 14.65 -18.54 11.52
N GLN A 164 15.11 -17.52 12.24
CA GLN A 164 14.26 -16.69 13.09
C GLN A 164 13.47 -15.68 12.26
N ASP A 165 12.35 -15.24 12.82
CA ASP A 165 11.60 -14.12 12.28
C ASP A 165 12.38 -12.80 12.49
N VAL A 166 13.02 -12.29 11.43
CA VAL A 166 13.85 -11.08 11.48
C VAL A 166 13.10 -9.89 12.09
N HIS A 167 11.79 -9.73 11.78
CA HIS A 167 11.02 -8.64 12.36
C HIS A 167 10.77 -8.83 13.84
N ARG A 168 10.68 -10.09 14.30
CA ARG A 168 10.55 -10.41 15.72
C ARG A 168 11.87 -10.20 16.43
N ALA A 169 13.00 -10.58 15.83
CA ALA A 169 14.34 -10.33 16.36
C ALA A 169 14.61 -8.83 16.51
N THR A 170 14.35 -8.04 15.46
CA THR A 170 14.44 -6.56 15.55
C THR A 170 13.51 -5.97 16.61
N ALA A 171 12.29 -6.50 16.76
CA ALA A 171 11.38 -6.03 17.78
C ALA A 171 11.91 -6.32 19.20
N ALA A 172 12.46 -7.50 19.42
CA ALA A 172 13.07 -7.88 20.71
C ALA A 172 14.20 -6.90 21.07
N GLU A 173 15.06 -6.59 20.12
CA GLU A 173 16.18 -5.64 20.30
C GLU A 173 15.69 -4.21 20.56
N VAL A 174 14.81 -3.68 19.70
CA VAL A 174 14.33 -2.29 19.77
C VAL A 174 13.48 -2.03 21.01
N PHE A 175 12.64 -2.97 21.40
CA PHE A 175 11.73 -2.80 22.55
C PHE A 175 12.25 -3.43 23.85
N GLY A 176 13.46 -4.04 23.84
CA GLY A 176 14.05 -4.66 25.02
C GLY A 176 13.24 -5.85 25.55
N ALA A 177 12.58 -6.60 24.67
CA ALA A 177 11.77 -7.77 25.00
C ALA A 177 12.51 -9.08 24.66
N THR A 178 12.05 -10.21 25.19
CA THR A 178 12.50 -11.52 24.69
C THR A 178 11.78 -11.86 23.38
N LEU A 179 12.33 -12.79 22.60
CA LEU A 179 11.68 -13.21 21.34
C LEU A 179 10.25 -13.73 21.57
N GLU A 180 10.02 -14.41 22.69
CA GLU A 180 8.73 -14.97 23.07
C GLU A 180 7.71 -13.89 23.43
N ASP A 181 8.15 -12.81 24.09
CA ASP A 181 7.31 -11.74 24.61
C ASP A 181 6.96 -10.66 23.57
N VAL A 182 7.57 -10.70 22.38
CA VAL A 182 7.28 -9.75 21.31
C VAL A 182 5.82 -9.84 20.89
N THR A 183 5.10 -8.73 21.06
CA THR A 183 3.68 -8.62 20.66
C THR A 183 3.53 -8.48 19.14
N PRO A 184 2.35 -8.79 18.57
CA PRO A 184 2.06 -8.57 17.15
C PRO A 184 2.27 -7.11 16.71
N ASP A 185 1.99 -6.13 17.58
CA ASP A 185 2.16 -4.71 17.29
C ASP A 185 3.63 -4.30 17.29
N GLN A 186 4.42 -4.76 18.22
CA GLN A 186 5.87 -4.56 18.23
C GLN A 186 6.53 -5.18 16.99
N ARG A 187 6.13 -6.39 16.60
CA ARG A 187 6.59 -7.01 15.36
C ARG A 187 6.20 -6.20 14.11
N ARG A 188 4.99 -5.64 14.09
CA ARG A 188 4.53 -4.76 13.00
C ARG A 188 5.37 -3.48 12.93
N SER A 189 5.65 -2.87 14.07
CA SER A 189 6.53 -1.71 14.18
C SER A 189 7.95 -2.02 13.70
N ALA A 190 8.53 -3.13 14.14
CA ALA A 190 9.84 -3.58 13.69
C ALA A 190 9.90 -3.87 12.18
N LYS A 191 8.81 -4.39 11.59
CA LYS A 191 8.71 -4.52 10.15
C LYS A 191 8.80 -3.16 9.46
N ALA A 192 8.12 -2.14 9.98
CA ALA A 192 8.19 -0.78 9.46
C ALA A 192 9.59 -0.18 9.62
N ILE A 193 10.28 -0.44 10.75
CA ILE A 193 11.66 -0.04 11.00
C ILE A 193 12.60 -0.65 9.96
N ASN A 194 12.58 -1.97 9.80
CA ASN A 194 13.47 -2.68 8.88
C ASN A 194 13.33 -2.19 7.44
N PHE A 195 12.12 -2.08 6.95
CA PHE A 195 11.87 -1.55 5.61
C PHE A 195 12.17 -0.05 5.51
N GLY A 196 11.85 0.73 6.54
CA GLY A 196 12.14 2.15 6.59
C GLY A 196 13.63 2.43 6.48
N LEU A 197 14.47 1.74 7.26
CA LEU A 197 15.91 1.86 7.21
C LEU A 197 16.48 1.43 5.85
N MET A 198 16.01 0.31 5.31
CA MET A 198 16.44 -0.22 4.03
C MET A 198 16.17 0.75 2.87
N TYR A 199 15.06 1.48 2.91
CA TYR A 199 14.69 2.47 1.90
C TYR A 199 15.11 3.90 2.24
N GLY A 200 15.97 4.09 3.25
CA GLY A 200 16.52 5.40 3.61
C GLY A 200 15.54 6.35 4.29
N MET A 201 14.57 5.81 5.03
CA MET A 201 13.63 6.63 5.81
C MET A 201 14.38 7.41 6.89
N SER A 202 14.08 8.70 7.02
CA SER A 202 14.63 9.51 8.09
C SER A 202 14.05 9.16 9.45
N ALA A 203 14.75 9.50 10.54
CA ALA A 203 14.25 9.31 11.91
C ALA A 203 12.88 9.97 12.12
N PHE A 204 12.68 11.17 11.56
CA PHE A 204 11.39 11.87 11.60
C PHE A 204 10.28 11.09 10.87
N GLY A 205 10.57 10.55 9.68
CA GLY A 205 9.62 9.73 8.92
C GLY A 205 9.23 8.46 9.68
N LEU A 206 10.22 7.83 10.34
CA LEU A 206 10.00 6.64 11.15
C LEU A 206 9.16 6.95 12.39
N ALA A 207 9.48 8.02 13.13
CA ALA A 207 8.72 8.47 14.29
C ALA A 207 7.25 8.72 13.93
N LYS A 208 7.00 9.44 12.83
CA LYS A 208 5.63 9.66 12.32
C LYS A 208 4.91 8.36 11.99
N GLN A 209 5.59 7.38 11.39
CA GLN A 209 4.99 6.09 11.04
C GLN A 209 4.67 5.23 12.26
N LEU A 210 5.49 5.32 13.30
CA LEU A 210 5.30 4.58 14.56
C LEU A 210 4.37 5.31 15.55
N GLY A 211 3.97 6.56 15.25
CA GLY A 211 3.15 7.38 16.15
C GLY A 211 3.89 7.80 17.44
N ILE A 212 5.21 7.96 17.37
CA ILE A 212 6.07 8.40 18.47
C ILE A 212 6.70 9.78 18.15
N SER A 213 7.06 10.52 19.20
CA SER A 213 7.70 11.84 19.09
C SER A 213 9.22 11.75 18.93
#